data_9aa75e219f9dfe45b28e52ea59f597d3
#
_entry.id   9aa75e219f9dfe45b28e52ea59f597d3
#
_cell.length_a   1.000
_cell.length_b   1.000
_cell.length_c   1.000
_cell.angle_alpha   90.00
_cell.angle_beta   90.00
_cell.angle_gamma   90.00
#
_symmetry.space_group_name_H-M   'P 1'
#
loop_
_entity.id
_entity.type
_entity.pdbx_description
1 polymer ?
#
loop_
_entity_poly.entity_id
_entity_poly.type
_entity_poly.pdbx_seq_one_letter_code
_entity_poly.pdbx_strand_id
1 'polypeptide(L)'
;MGWASLPLLTFVLSLALVDRAVAQTPSHDQLKQRVNENVVFLMGGQPGATFNQLANDISVVVSDEKNLRVLSVEGGAAVQNVEDVLYLRNIDMALTTQEAMNYLKASGELGPNLGQLLTYIAPLFPNPLQILARGGARSVRDLNGTKVNFNNKGSATAQFVPPLFKKLGVNVQEFYMSQGDALEKIRRGELDATVCSCPGTVPAFAGIKPESGLRFVSVPYEGAIKASYLPGTIGNEDYPALIAKDQTVETISASTVLISYNWPKDTVRYQRTAKFIDAFFSKIYEFQKPPRSALWKSVNVVASIPGWTRFPAAEEWIANWRATQAKDQQADFKRFVGERGLQQSDGQVDQLFRDFEKWRTKQ
;
A
#
# COMPACT_ATOMS: atom_id res chain seq x y z
N MET A 1 96.76 17.10 -34.13
CA MET A 1 96.55 17.67 -32.80
C MET A 1 95.13 18.30 -32.81
N GLY A 2 94.17 17.65 -32.34
CA GLY A 2 92.79 18.17 -32.31
C GLY A 2 92.06 17.44 -31.18
N TRP A 3 91.78 18.14 -30.14
CA TRP A 3 91.06 17.63 -28.95
C TRP A 3 89.56 17.73 -29.20
N ALA A 4 88.85 16.60 -29.18
CA ALA A 4 87.39 16.52 -29.22
C ALA A 4 86.86 16.62 -27.84
N SER A 5 86.06 17.63 -27.58
CA SER A 5 85.27 17.77 -26.32
C SER A 5 83.95 17.06 -26.46
N LEU A 6 83.71 16.10 -25.58
CA LEU A 6 82.39 15.44 -25.38
C LEU A 6 81.49 16.34 -24.52
N PRO A 7 80.18 16.50 -24.84
CA PRO A 7 79.24 17.12 -23.91
C PRO A 7 78.67 16.10 -22.91
N LEU A 8 78.75 16.51 -21.68
CA LEU A 8 78.15 15.78 -20.52
C LEU A 8 76.60 15.87 -20.53
N LEU A 9 75.95 14.78 -20.85
CA LEU A 9 74.47 14.69 -20.82
C LEU A 9 74.00 14.51 -19.35
N THR A 10 73.49 15.58 -18.76
CA THR A 10 72.90 15.56 -17.42
C THR A 10 71.48 14.98 -17.52
N PHE A 11 71.31 13.74 -17.03
CA PHE A 11 70.05 13.07 -16.94
C PHE A 11 69.32 13.56 -15.67
N VAL A 12 68.38 14.48 -15.82
CA VAL A 12 67.47 14.91 -14.72
C VAL A 12 66.43 13.84 -14.51
N LEU A 13 66.60 13.06 -13.46
CA LEU A 13 65.66 12.05 -13.01
C LEU A 13 64.49 12.76 -12.30
N SER A 14 63.39 13.03 -13.02
CA SER A 14 62.16 13.56 -12.44
C SER A 14 61.51 12.45 -11.58
N LEU A 15 61.70 12.46 -10.26
CA LEU A 15 60.87 11.66 -9.37
C LEU A 15 59.45 12.21 -9.37
N ALA A 16 58.54 11.58 -10.13
CA ALA A 16 57.13 11.76 -10.00
C ALA A 16 56.71 11.16 -8.64
N LEU A 17 56.49 12.02 -7.65
CA LEU A 17 55.80 11.69 -6.42
C LEU A 17 54.35 11.30 -6.80
N VAL A 18 54.10 10.02 -6.97
CA VAL A 18 52.74 9.47 -6.99
C VAL A 18 52.25 9.57 -5.55
N ASP A 19 51.50 10.66 -5.25
CA ASP A 19 50.70 10.75 -4.04
C ASP A 19 49.69 9.61 -4.10
N ARG A 20 50.06 8.46 -3.50
CA ARG A 20 49.07 7.46 -3.15
C ARG A 20 48.21 8.10 -2.07
N ALA A 21 47.05 8.60 -2.46
CA ALA A 21 45.99 8.92 -1.56
C ALA A 21 45.68 7.63 -0.74
N VAL A 22 46.30 7.50 0.40
CA VAL A 22 45.97 6.48 1.38
C VAL A 22 44.53 6.78 1.78
N ALA A 23 43.59 5.99 1.28
CA ALA A 23 42.20 6.10 1.70
C ALA A 23 42.18 6.01 3.22
N GLN A 24 41.96 7.14 3.89
CA GLN A 24 41.90 7.18 5.35
C GLN A 24 40.80 6.21 5.79
N THR A 25 41.17 5.25 6.65
CA THR A 25 40.18 4.38 7.29
C THR A 25 39.19 5.26 8.02
N PRO A 26 37.87 5.16 7.72
CA PRO A 26 36.89 6.02 8.35
C PRO A 26 36.89 5.83 9.86
N SER A 27 36.75 6.92 10.61
CA SER A 27 36.69 6.87 12.07
C SER A 27 35.46 6.07 12.53
N HIS A 28 35.45 5.62 13.79
CA HIS A 28 34.31 4.91 14.37
C HIS A 28 33.00 5.75 14.25
N ASP A 29 33.06 7.05 14.48
CA ASP A 29 31.91 7.94 14.37
C ASP A 29 31.45 8.10 12.91
N GLN A 30 32.35 8.18 11.97
CA GLN A 30 32.02 8.19 10.54
C GLN A 30 31.35 6.87 10.10
N LEU A 31 31.84 5.74 10.58
CA LEU A 31 31.23 4.43 10.34
C LEU A 31 29.83 4.35 10.95
N LYS A 32 29.69 4.81 12.22
CA LYS A 32 28.39 4.85 12.91
C LYS A 32 27.40 5.74 12.19
N GLN A 33 27.82 6.93 11.76
CA GLN A 33 26.98 7.85 11.00
C GLN A 33 26.54 7.20 9.68
N ARG A 34 27.47 6.66 8.90
CA ARG A 34 27.19 6.01 7.61
C ARG A 34 26.22 4.83 7.74
N VAL A 35 26.38 3.98 8.76
CA VAL A 35 25.52 2.80 8.97
C VAL A 35 24.10 3.21 9.38
N ASN A 36 23.95 4.32 10.10
CA ASN A 36 22.64 4.82 10.55
C ASN A 36 22.01 5.84 9.60
N GLU A 37 22.79 6.34 8.66
CA GLU A 37 22.27 7.24 7.63
C GLU A 37 21.31 6.47 6.71
N ASN A 38 20.17 7.07 6.39
CA ASN A 38 19.17 6.50 5.47
C ASN A 38 18.63 5.11 5.89
N VAL A 39 18.70 4.75 7.17
CA VAL A 39 17.97 3.59 7.70
C VAL A 39 16.55 3.99 8.04
N VAL A 40 15.60 3.19 7.58
CA VAL A 40 14.16 3.35 7.81
C VAL A 40 13.63 2.10 8.50
N PHE A 41 12.89 2.28 9.58
CA PHE A 41 12.22 1.20 10.30
C PHE A 41 10.74 1.15 9.95
N LEU A 42 10.34 0.02 9.35
CA LEU A 42 8.98 -0.25 8.92
C LEU A 42 8.34 -1.29 9.84
N MET A 43 7.35 -0.88 10.62
CA MET A 43 6.55 -1.79 11.44
C MET A 43 5.60 -2.61 10.57
N GLY A 44 5.76 -3.92 10.60
CA GLY A 44 4.92 -4.91 9.90
C GLY A 44 3.85 -5.50 10.79
N GLY A 45 3.79 -6.82 10.87
CA GLY A 45 2.87 -7.60 11.68
C GLY A 45 3.58 -8.72 12.43
N GLN A 46 2.81 -9.53 13.12
CA GLN A 46 3.30 -10.74 13.75
C GLN A 46 3.86 -11.72 12.71
N PRO A 47 4.81 -12.58 13.08
CA PRO A 47 5.36 -13.60 12.19
C PRO A 47 4.25 -14.43 11.53
N GLY A 48 4.35 -14.60 10.21
CA GLY A 48 3.35 -15.32 9.40
C GLY A 48 2.09 -14.54 9.05
N ALA A 49 1.88 -13.34 9.61
CA ALA A 49 0.77 -12.47 9.23
C ALA A 49 1.05 -11.71 7.92
N THR A 50 0.00 -11.28 7.24
CA THR A 50 0.08 -10.53 5.98
C THR A 50 0.95 -9.28 6.09
N PHE A 51 0.83 -8.49 7.16
CA PHE A 51 1.65 -7.29 7.35
C PHE A 51 3.14 -7.60 7.50
N ASN A 52 3.49 -8.73 8.12
CA ASN A 52 4.89 -9.16 8.20
C ASN A 52 5.44 -9.50 6.81
N GLN A 53 4.70 -10.26 6.02
CA GLN A 53 5.10 -10.60 4.65
C GLN A 53 5.28 -9.34 3.79
N LEU A 54 4.36 -8.39 3.87
CA LEU A 54 4.42 -7.15 3.09
C LEU A 54 5.59 -6.26 3.51
N ALA A 55 5.85 -6.13 4.81
CA ALA A 55 6.98 -5.37 5.31
C ALA A 55 8.31 -5.97 4.84
N ASN A 56 8.40 -7.30 4.79
CA ASN A 56 9.56 -8.01 4.24
C ASN A 56 9.69 -7.79 2.73
N ASP A 57 8.61 -7.85 1.95
CA ASP A 57 8.63 -7.55 0.53
C ASP A 57 9.12 -6.12 0.29
N ILE A 58 8.61 -5.14 1.06
CA ILE A 58 9.04 -3.74 0.99
C ILE A 58 10.54 -3.64 1.33
N SER A 59 10.97 -4.25 2.41
CA SER A 59 12.38 -4.24 2.83
C SER A 59 13.30 -4.75 1.72
N VAL A 60 12.97 -5.88 1.10
CA VAL A 60 13.78 -6.51 0.05
C VAL A 60 13.81 -5.68 -1.24
N VAL A 61 12.67 -5.15 -1.68
CA VAL A 61 12.58 -4.44 -2.98
C VAL A 61 13.13 -3.02 -2.90
N VAL A 62 12.86 -2.33 -1.78
CA VAL A 62 13.18 -0.91 -1.66
C VAL A 62 14.62 -0.69 -1.21
N SER A 63 15.17 -1.60 -0.40
CA SER A 63 16.56 -1.45 0.08
C SER A 63 17.56 -1.39 -1.07
N ASP A 64 18.51 -0.51 -0.91
CA ASP A 64 19.68 -0.34 -1.76
C ASP A 64 20.90 -0.24 -0.82
N GLU A 65 21.89 -1.11 -1.02
CA GLU A 65 23.05 -1.21 -0.15
C GLU A 65 23.80 0.12 0.07
N LYS A 66 23.69 1.05 -0.87
CA LYS A 66 24.41 2.33 -0.85
C LYS A 66 23.58 3.50 -0.33
N ASN A 67 22.27 3.50 -0.59
CA ASN A 67 21.48 4.73 -0.47
C ASN A 67 20.34 4.65 0.55
N LEU A 68 19.73 3.47 0.74
CA LEU A 68 18.56 3.30 1.59
C LEU A 68 18.49 1.88 2.14
N ARG A 69 18.37 1.76 3.44
CA ARG A 69 18.17 0.48 4.11
C ARG A 69 16.83 0.47 4.83
N VAL A 70 15.93 -0.40 4.41
CA VAL A 70 14.64 -0.60 5.08
C VAL A 70 14.72 -1.83 5.98
N LEU A 71 14.46 -1.66 7.26
CA LEU A 71 14.42 -2.74 8.23
C LEU A 71 12.96 -3.02 8.61
N SER A 72 12.49 -4.21 8.28
CA SER A 72 11.20 -4.71 8.72
C SER A 72 11.27 -5.06 10.21
N VAL A 73 10.31 -4.53 10.97
CA VAL A 73 10.17 -4.77 12.41
C VAL A 73 8.86 -5.53 12.64
N GLU A 74 8.89 -6.54 13.49
CA GLU A 74 7.67 -7.23 13.89
C GLU A 74 6.77 -6.28 14.67
N GLY A 75 5.49 -6.24 14.29
CA GLY A 75 4.48 -5.36 14.89
C GLY A 75 3.32 -6.14 15.51
N GLY A 76 2.39 -5.40 16.05
CA GLY A 76 1.16 -5.93 16.62
C GLY A 76 0.03 -6.03 15.60
N ALA A 77 -1.15 -5.62 16.03
CA ALA A 77 -2.33 -5.45 15.18
C ALA A 77 -2.37 -4.02 14.58
N ALA A 78 -3.32 -3.78 13.68
CA ALA A 78 -3.41 -2.52 12.94
C ALA A 78 -3.50 -1.27 13.84
N VAL A 79 -4.21 -1.34 14.97
CA VAL A 79 -4.33 -0.25 15.96
C VAL A 79 -2.98 -0.01 16.63
N GLN A 80 -2.32 -1.06 17.13
CA GLN A 80 -1.03 -0.97 17.78
C GLN A 80 0.02 -0.32 16.87
N ASN A 81 0.01 -0.67 15.60
CA ASN A 81 0.96 -0.11 14.63
C ASN A 81 0.79 1.41 14.43
N VAL A 82 -0.41 1.95 14.61
CA VAL A 82 -0.63 3.41 14.62
C VAL A 82 -0.02 4.04 15.87
N GLU A 83 -0.20 3.43 17.03
CA GLU A 83 0.43 3.88 18.28
C GLU A 83 1.95 3.85 18.17
N ASP A 84 2.49 2.76 17.62
CA ASP A 84 3.93 2.55 17.48
C ASP A 84 4.57 3.61 16.55
N VAL A 85 3.92 3.95 15.43
CA VAL A 85 4.45 4.99 14.54
C VAL A 85 4.43 6.38 15.16
N LEU A 86 3.52 6.63 16.10
CA LEU A 86 3.41 7.91 16.78
C LEU A 86 4.36 8.05 17.97
N TYR A 87 4.55 6.99 18.74
CA TYR A 87 5.15 7.07 20.07
C TYR A 87 6.37 6.17 20.28
N LEU A 88 6.51 5.07 19.54
CA LEU A 88 7.65 4.17 19.70
C LEU A 88 8.90 4.77 19.03
N ARG A 89 10.01 4.79 19.77
CA ARG A 89 11.27 5.33 19.25
C ARG A 89 11.77 4.54 18.05
N ASN A 90 12.29 5.25 17.06
CA ASN A 90 12.90 4.70 15.84
C ASN A 90 11.94 3.98 14.88
N ILE A 91 10.63 4.03 15.07
CA ILE A 91 9.71 3.62 14.04
C ILE A 91 9.44 4.83 13.13
N ASP A 92 9.67 4.66 11.83
CA ASP A 92 9.48 5.73 10.84
C ASP A 92 8.14 5.58 10.11
N MET A 93 7.71 4.34 9.89
CA MET A 93 6.45 4.01 9.22
C MET A 93 5.90 2.65 9.64
N ALA A 94 4.62 2.42 9.36
CA ALA A 94 3.95 1.18 9.73
C ALA A 94 2.88 0.78 8.71
N LEU A 95 2.53 -0.50 8.72
CA LEU A 95 1.35 -1.02 8.03
C LEU A 95 0.16 -1.03 8.97
N THR A 96 -0.97 -0.51 8.51
CA THR A 96 -2.23 -0.48 9.24
C THR A 96 -3.41 -0.67 8.29
N THR A 97 -4.64 -0.49 8.78
CA THR A 97 -5.85 -0.45 7.95
C THR A 97 -6.57 0.89 8.09
N GLN A 98 -7.31 1.26 7.06
CA GLN A 98 -8.15 2.45 7.09
C GLN A 98 -9.18 2.39 8.23
N GLU A 99 -9.71 1.21 8.54
CA GLU A 99 -10.64 1.04 9.66
C GLU A 99 -9.99 1.37 11.01
N ALA A 100 -8.74 0.91 11.23
CA ALA A 100 -8.00 1.21 12.46
C ALA A 100 -7.75 2.72 12.61
N MET A 101 -7.34 3.38 11.52
CA MET A 101 -7.15 4.83 11.50
C MET A 101 -8.45 5.57 11.82
N ASN A 102 -9.57 5.17 11.20
CA ASN A 102 -10.88 5.78 11.42
C ASN A 102 -11.42 5.52 12.83
N TYR A 103 -11.21 4.31 13.36
CA TYR A 103 -11.56 3.95 14.72
C TYR A 103 -10.84 4.85 15.74
N LEU A 104 -9.52 4.94 15.65
CA LEU A 104 -8.71 5.76 16.56
C LEU A 104 -9.04 7.25 16.48
N LYS A 105 -9.39 7.74 15.28
CA LYS A 105 -9.84 9.11 15.09
C LYS A 105 -11.21 9.37 15.74
N ALA A 106 -12.11 8.40 15.65
CA ALA A 106 -13.46 8.49 16.19
C ALA A 106 -13.50 8.30 17.72
N SER A 107 -12.69 7.37 18.26
CA SER A 107 -12.61 7.12 19.70
C SER A 107 -11.91 8.25 20.48
N GLY A 108 -10.99 8.94 19.81
CA GLY A 108 -10.16 9.97 20.45
C GLY A 108 -9.10 9.42 21.41
N GLU A 109 -8.89 8.12 21.45
CA GLU A 109 -7.92 7.45 22.34
C GLU A 109 -6.48 8.01 22.20
N LEU A 110 -6.09 8.42 20.99
CA LEU A 110 -4.77 9.02 20.71
C LEU A 110 -4.81 10.55 20.65
N GLY A 111 -5.86 11.16 21.22
CA GLY A 111 -6.04 12.61 21.31
C GLY A 111 -6.67 13.24 20.06
N PRO A 112 -7.09 14.52 20.17
CA PRO A 112 -7.86 15.21 19.12
C PRO A 112 -7.03 15.54 17.87
N ASN A 113 -5.71 15.55 17.98
CA ASN A 113 -4.80 15.94 16.91
C ASN A 113 -4.30 14.78 16.04
N LEU A 114 -4.85 13.57 16.20
CA LEU A 114 -4.40 12.40 15.46
C LEU A 114 -4.32 12.65 13.94
N GLY A 115 -5.32 13.30 13.36
CA GLY A 115 -5.34 13.60 11.92
C GLY A 115 -4.28 14.61 11.45
N GLN A 116 -3.62 15.31 12.37
CA GLN A 116 -2.51 16.23 12.08
C GLN A 116 -1.15 15.54 12.27
N LEU A 117 -1.07 14.59 13.20
CA LEU A 117 0.14 13.86 13.53
C LEU A 117 0.38 12.67 12.62
N LEU A 118 -0.68 12.01 12.16
CA LEU A 118 -0.63 10.84 11.32
C LEU A 118 -0.91 11.18 9.86
N THR A 119 -0.05 10.72 8.96
CA THR A 119 -0.24 10.81 7.52
C THR A 119 -0.16 9.43 6.89
N TYR A 120 -0.77 9.24 5.71
CA TYR A 120 -0.54 8.03 4.93
C TYR A 120 0.43 8.31 3.77
N ILE A 121 1.28 7.33 3.48
CA ILE A 121 2.17 7.35 2.31
C ILE A 121 1.38 6.86 1.09
N ALA A 122 0.79 5.67 1.19
CA ALA A 122 -0.01 5.06 0.13
C ALA A 122 -1.09 4.13 0.67
N PRO A 123 -2.27 4.07 0.05
CA PRO A 123 -3.11 2.88 0.11
C PRO A 123 -2.40 1.76 -0.64
N LEU A 124 -2.45 0.54 -0.11
CA LEU A 124 -1.80 -0.60 -0.74
C LEU A 124 -2.84 -1.43 -1.51
N PHE A 125 -3.59 -2.24 -0.85
CA PHE A 125 -4.59 -3.07 -1.51
C PHE A 125 -5.93 -3.02 -0.75
N PRO A 126 -7.02 -3.25 -1.48
CA PRO A 126 -8.34 -3.28 -0.89
C PRO A 126 -8.52 -4.52 0.00
N ASN A 127 -9.26 -4.32 1.08
CA ASN A 127 -9.78 -5.37 1.95
C ASN A 127 -11.31 -5.39 1.77
N PRO A 128 -11.84 -6.11 0.77
CA PRO A 128 -13.29 -6.20 0.60
C PRO A 128 -13.91 -6.90 1.81
N LEU A 129 -15.08 -6.41 2.21
CA LEU A 129 -15.90 -7.07 3.22
C LEU A 129 -16.57 -8.28 2.59
N GLN A 130 -16.09 -9.46 2.92
CA GLN A 130 -16.54 -10.73 2.40
C GLN A 130 -17.51 -11.37 3.40
N ILE A 131 -18.77 -11.46 3.05
CA ILE A 131 -19.82 -12.07 3.85
C ILE A 131 -20.33 -13.30 3.14
N LEU A 132 -20.17 -14.45 3.78
CA LEU A 132 -20.66 -15.72 3.26
C LEU A 132 -21.79 -16.23 4.16
N ALA A 133 -22.97 -16.50 3.59
CA ALA A 133 -24.16 -16.89 4.32
C ALA A 133 -24.91 -18.06 3.68
N ARG A 134 -25.73 -18.75 4.48
CA ARG A 134 -26.70 -19.75 4.07
C ARG A 134 -28.11 -19.14 3.97
N GLY A 135 -29.08 -19.96 3.59
CA GLY A 135 -30.51 -19.62 3.74
C GLY A 135 -31.06 -18.60 2.75
N GLY A 136 -30.36 -18.33 1.67
CA GLY A 136 -30.84 -17.43 0.62
C GLY A 136 -30.63 -15.94 0.87
N ALA A 137 -29.94 -15.53 1.95
CA ALA A 137 -29.55 -14.15 2.20
C ALA A 137 -28.80 -13.58 0.99
N ARG A 138 -29.16 -12.38 0.51
CA ARG A 138 -28.57 -11.70 -0.66
C ARG A 138 -27.94 -10.37 -0.29
N SER A 139 -28.47 -9.71 0.72
CA SER A 139 -27.99 -8.43 1.22
C SER A 139 -27.59 -8.55 2.70
N VAL A 140 -26.65 -7.74 3.15
CA VAL A 140 -26.28 -7.66 4.56
C VAL A 140 -27.49 -7.40 5.47
N ARG A 141 -28.53 -6.74 4.97
CA ARG A 141 -29.79 -6.48 5.70
C ARG A 141 -30.58 -7.76 6.02
N ASP A 142 -30.43 -8.80 5.19
CA ASP A 142 -31.09 -10.09 5.42
C ASP A 142 -30.51 -10.87 6.60
N LEU A 143 -29.36 -10.40 7.11
CA LEU A 143 -28.70 -10.99 8.28
C LEU A 143 -29.26 -10.46 9.61
N ASN A 144 -30.21 -9.54 9.60
CA ASN A 144 -30.77 -9.00 10.84
C ASN A 144 -31.39 -10.12 11.71
N GLY A 145 -31.01 -10.18 12.98
CA GLY A 145 -31.46 -11.20 13.95
C GLY A 145 -30.73 -12.54 13.84
N THR A 146 -29.85 -12.75 12.87
CA THR A 146 -29.16 -14.03 12.63
C THR A 146 -27.88 -14.17 13.46
N LYS A 147 -27.27 -15.37 13.42
CA LYS A 147 -26.01 -15.72 14.10
C LYS A 147 -24.83 -15.55 13.14
N VAL A 148 -23.96 -14.58 13.41
CA VAL A 148 -22.86 -14.21 12.51
C VAL A 148 -21.51 -14.35 13.20
N ASN A 149 -20.58 -15.03 12.54
CA ASN A 149 -19.17 -15.09 12.96
C ASN A 149 -18.38 -13.90 12.42
N PHE A 150 -17.67 -13.21 13.30
CA PHE A 150 -16.76 -12.09 12.96
C PHE A 150 -15.28 -12.48 13.06
N ASN A 151 -14.93 -13.71 12.69
CA ASN A 151 -13.56 -14.22 12.75
C ASN A 151 -13.02 -14.32 14.21
N ASN A 152 -11.75 -14.62 14.40
CA ASN A 152 -11.13 -14.73 15.72
C ASN A 152 -11.14 -13.39 16.46
N LYS A 153 -11.32 -13.44 17.78
CA LYS A 153 -11.12 -12.28 18.65
C LYS A 153 -9.73 -11.68 18.42
N GLY A 154 -9.65 -10.35 18.36
CA GLY A 154 -8.40 -9.64 18.07
C GLY A 154 -8.11 -9.45 16.58
N SER A 155 -8.87 -10.06 15.65
CA SER A 155 -8.77 -9.74 14.23
C SER A 155 -9.39 -8.38 13.90
N ALA A 156 -8.94 -7.76 12.81
CA ALA A 156 -9.55 -6.53 12.29
C ALA A 156 -11.05 -6.71 12.02
N THR A 157 -11.47 -7.86 11.50
CA THR A 157 -12.87 -8.19 11.30
C THR A 157 -13.65 -8.12 12.61
N ALA A 158 -13.15 -8.77 13.67
CA ALA A 158 -13.82 -8.77 14.98
C ALA A 158 -13.90 -7.37 15.62
N GLN A 159 -12.92 -6.53 15.34
CA GLN A 159 -12.85 -5.20 15.93
C GLN A 159 -13.71 -4.17 15.18
N PHE A 160 -13.71 -4.19 13.85
CA PHE A 160 -14.27 -3.11 13.05
C PHE A 160 -15.60 -3.42 12.37
N VAL A 161 -15.92 -4.70 12.14
CA VAL A 161 -17.14 -5.06 11.41
C VAL A 161 -18.42 -5.06 12.27
N PRO A 162 -18.45 -5.50 13.54
CA PRO A 162 -19.65 -5.39 14.36
C PRO A 162 -20.18 -3.95 14.50
N PRO A 163 -19.36 -2.92 14.77
CA PRO A 163 -19.82 -1.52 14.75
C PRO A 163 -20.36 -1.08 13.38
N LEU A 164 -19.79 -1.59 12.27
CA LEU A 164 -20.28 -1.32 10.92
C LEU A 164 -21.67 -1.92 10.72
N PHE A 165 -21.93 -3.16 11.16
CA PHE A 165 -23.25 -3.78 11.09
C PHE A 165 -24.30 -2.96 11.83
N LYS A 166 -23.99 -2.48 13.03
CA LYS A 166 -24.86 -1.56 13.80
C LYS A 166 -25.14 -0.27 13.03
N LYS A 167 -24.12 0.31 12.38
CA LYS A 167 -24.27 1.52 11.55
C LYS A 167 -25.15 1.29 10.31
N LEU A 168 -25.17 0.06 9.80
CA LEU A 168 -26.07 -0.36 8.72
C LEU A 168 -27.51 -0.69 9.19
N GLY A 169 -27.77 -0.62 10.48
CA GLY A 169 -29.04 -1.02 11.08
C GLY A 169 -29.26 -2.54 11.15
N VAL A 170 -28.18 -3.32 11.07
CA VAL A 170 -28.20 -4.79 11.11
C VAL A 170 -27.75 -5.25 12.48
N ASN A 171 -28.67 -5.81 13.26
CA ASN A 171 -28.39 -6.38 14.58
C ASN A 171 -28.30 -7.88 14.48
N VAL A 172 -27.19 -8.47 14.95
CA VAL A 172 -26.91 -9.91 14.85
C VAL A 172 -26.46 -10.46 16.19
N GLN A 173 -26.54 -11.80 16.36
CA GLN A 173 -25.86 -12.50 17.44
C GLN A 173 -24.42 -12.75 17.05
N GLU A 174 -23.50 -12.11 17.75
CA GLU A 174 -22.07 -12.10 17.40
C GLU A 174 -21.37 -13.37 17.91
N PHE A 175 -20.60 -14.02 17.04
CA PHE A 175 -19.72 -15.15 17.34
C PHE A 175 -18.30 -14.86 16.87
N TYR A 176 -17.32 -15.50 17.52
CA TYR A 176 -15.91 -15.24 17.27
C TYR A 176 -15.12 -16.55 17.26
N MET A 177 -14.73 -17.00 16.06
CA MET A 177 -13.96 -18.22 15.85
C MET A 177 -13.28 -18.19 14.47
N SER A 178 -12.41 -19.16 14.18
CA SER A 178 -11.76 -19.27 12.89
C SER A 178 -12.78 -19.42 11.75
N GLN A 179 -12.40 -19.04 10.52
CA GLN A 179 -13.28 -19.21 9.35
C GLN A 179 -13.62 -20.69 9.09
N GLY A 180 -12.67 -21.60 9.33
CA GLY A 180 -12.89 -23.04 9.19
C GLY A 180 -13.97 -23.57 10.16
N ASP A 181 -13.83 -23.25 11.45
CA ASP A 181 -14.81 -23.66 12.47
C ASP A 181 -16.19 -23.05 12.20
N ALA A 182 -16.23 -21.80 11.77
CA ALA A 182 -17.48 -21.12 11.42
C ALA A 182 -18.20 -21.82 10.26
N LEU A 183 -17.48 -22.21 9.22
CA LEU A 183 -18.06 -22.94 8.07
C LEU A 183 -18.63 -24.30 8.47
N GLU A 184 -17.97 -25.02 9.38
CA GLU A 184 -18.51 -26.27 9.92
C GLU A 184 -19.81 -26.03 10.69
N LYS A 185 -19.87 -24.98 11.51
CA LYS A 185 -21.07 -24.60 12.25
C LYS A 185 -22.21 -24.14 11.32
N ILE A 186 -21.90 -23.43 10.25
CA ILE A 186 -22.89 -23.04 9.23
C ILE A 186 -23.47 -24.29 8.56
N ARG A 187 -22.66 -25.29 8.20
CA ARG A 187 -23.12 -26.55 7.61
C ARG A 187 -24.07 -27.33 8.55
N ARG A 188 -23.81 -27.25 9.86
CA ARG A 188 -24.68 -27.88 10.88
C ARG A 188 -25.92 -27.04 11.22
N GLY A 189 -26.03 -25.83 10.70
CA GLY A 189 -27.14 -24.92 11.02
C GLY A 189 -27.03 -24.21 12.37
N GLU A 190 -25.85 -24.24 12.99
CA GLU A 190 -25.58 -23.58 14.27
C GLU A 190 -25.24 -22.08 14.09
N LEU A 191 -24.75 -21.67 12.90
CA LEU A 191 -24.49 -20.31 12.45
C LEU A 191 -25.18 -20.06 11.11
N ASP A 192 -25.45 -18.80 10.80
CA ASP A 192 -26.10 -18.37 9.58
C ASP A 192 -25.10 -17.74 8.58
N ALA A 193 -24.09 -17.04 9.07
CA ALA A 193 -23.09 -16.39 8.23
C ALA A 193 -21.73 -16.29 8.91
N THR A 194 -20.71 -16.06 8.08
CA THR A 194 -19.36 -15.68 8.54
C THR A 194 -18.83 -14.50 7.70
N VAL A 195 -18.03 -13.65 8.33
CA VAL A 195 -17.55 -12.39 7.76
C VAL A 195 -16.03 -12.32 7.83
N CYS A 196 -15.40 -11.76 6.78
CA CYS A 196 -14.00 -11.39 6.74
C CYS A 196 -13.81 -10.04 6.05
N SER A 197 -13.17 -9.08 6.71
CA SER A 197 -12.57 -7.93 6.07
C SER A 197 -11.12 -8.29 5.71
N CYS A 198 -10.93 -8.91 4.56
CA CYS A 198 -9.68 -9.58 4.20
C CYS A 198 -9.29 -9.28 2.76
N PRO A 199 -7.99 -9.10 2.47
CA PRO A 199 -7.53 -8.94 1.10
C PRO A 199 -7.54 -10.27 0.35
N GLY A 200 -7.90 -10.22 -0.94
CA GLY A 200 -7.89 -11.37 -1.84
C GLY A 200 -8.80 -12.52 -1.42
N THR A 201 -8.51 -13.70 -1.89
CA THR A 201 -9.29 -14.92 -1.63
C THR A 201 -9.04 -15.44 -0.22
N VAL A 202 -10.10 -15.64 0.56
CA VAL A 202 -10.02 -16.29 1.88
C VAL A 202 -9.86 -17.80 1.68
N PRO A 203 -8.76 -18.42 2.14
CA PRO A 203 -8.50 -19.84 1.86
C PRO A 203 -9.63 -20.78 2.28
N ALA A 204 -10.26 -20.52 3.42
CA ALA A 204 -11.40 -21.30 3.89
C ALA A 204 -12.63 -21.22 2.97
N PHE A 205 -12.80 -20.12 2.23
CA PHE A 205 -13.92 -19.92 1.31
C PHE A 205 -13.64 -20.51 -0.09
N ALA A 206 -12.36 -20.55 -0.50
CA ALA A 206 -11.95 -21.07 -1.81
C ALA A 206 -12.33 -22.55 -2.04
N GLY A 207 -12.40 -23.34 -0.98
CA GLY A 207 -12.76 -24.77 -1.05
C GLY A 207 -14.27 -25.06 -1.00
N ILE A 208 -15.12 -24.05 -1.00
CA ILE A 208 -16.57 -24.22 -0.90
C ILE A 208 -17.13 -24.60 -2.26
N LYS A 209 -17.96 -25.65 -2.29
CA LYS A 209 -18.59 -26.15 -3.50
C LYS A 209 -19.95 -25.46 -3.75
N PRO A 210 -20.39 -25.31 -5.01
CA PRO A 210 -21.65 -24.65 -5.37
C PRO A 210 -22.88 -25.29 -4.67
N GLU A 211 -22.89 -26.61 -4.52
CA GLU A 211 -23.98 -27.39 -3.91
C GLU A 211 -24.11 -27.17 -2.39
N SER A 212 -23.18 -26.47 -1.77
CA SER A 212 -23.25 -26.16 -0.31
C SER A 212 -24.43 -25.26 0.07
N GLY A 213 -25.05 -24.59 -0.89
CA GLY A 213 -26.09 -23.58 -0.66
C GLY A 213 -25.59 -22.28 -0.02
N LEU A 214 -24.25 -22.13 0.14
CA LEU A 214 -23.64 -20.89 0.61
C LEU A 214 -23.45 -19.90 -0.53
N ARG A 215 -23.58 -18.64 -0.22
CA ARG A 215 -23.40 -17.55 -1.19
C ARG A 215 -22.78 -16.33 -0.55
N PHE A 216 -22.14 -15.50 -1.36
CA PHE A 216 -21.72 -14.16 -0.95
C PHE A 216 -22.93 -13.23 -0.86
N VAL A 217 -22.88 -12.37 0.16
CA VAL A 217 -23.93 -11.41 0.50
C VAL A 217 -23.45 -10.01 0.14
N SER A 218 -24.26 -9.25 -0.57
CA SER A 218 -23.92 -7.88 -0.96
C SER A 218 -23.97 -6.90 0.20
N VAL A 219 -23.10 -5.90 0.16
CA VAL A 219 -23.11 -4.75 1.07
C VAL A 219 -23.17 -3.48 0.22
N PRO A 220 -24.28 -2.76 0.19
CA PRO A 220 -24.44 -1.60 -0.68
C PRO A 220 -23.54 -0.45 -0.22
N TYR A 221 -22.86 0.20 -1.18
CA TYR A 221 -22.04 1.37 -0.94
C TYR A 221 -22.88 2.65 -0.94
N GLU A 222 -23.52 2.95 0.19
CA GLU A 222 -24.48 4.05 0.32
C GLU A 222 -24.41 4.80 1.66
N GLY A 223 -25.00 5.99 1.72
CA GLY A 223 -25.20 6.75 2.95
C GLY A 223 -23.89 7.07 3.70
N ALA A 224 -23.93 6.91 5.01
CA ALA A 224 -22.82 7.25 5.92
C ALA A 224 -21.57 6.36 5.76
N ILE A 225 -21.68 5.23 5.04
CA ILE A 225 -20.55 4.32 4.77
C ILE A 225 -19.53 4.98 3.85
N LYS A 226 -19.99 5.80 2.89
CA LYS A 226 -19.13 6.51 1.91
C LYS A 226 -18.05 7.39 2.54
N ALA A 227 -18.27 7.84 3.77
CA ALA A 227 -17.29 8.64 4.51
C ALA A 227 -16.09 7.83 5.03
N SER A 228 -16.21 6.50 5.11
CA SER A 228 -15.23 5.64 5.80
C SER A 228 -14.73 4.46 4.96
N TYR A 229 -15.45 4.10 3.91
CA TYR A 229 -15.15 2.96 3.05
C TYR A 229 -15.12 3.39 1.59
N LEU A 230 -14.60 2.51 0.75
CA LEU A 230 -14.61 2.60 -0.71
C LEU A 230 -15.59 1.57 -1.28
N PRO A 231 -16.09 1.74 -2.51
CA PRO A 231 -16.81 0.67 -3.18
C PRO A 231 -15.88 -0.51 -3.41
N GLY A 232 -16.39 -1.72 -3.31
CA GLY A 232 -15.65 -2.95 -3.52
C GLY A 232 -16.49 -3.97 -4.27
N THR A 233 -15.85 -4.96 -4.84
CA THR A 233 -16.49 -6.10 -5.50
C THR A 233 -15.76 -7.39 -5.15
N ILE A 234 -16.48 -8.51 -5.15
CA ILE A 234 -15.93 -9.87 -5.10
C ILE A 234 -16.30 -10.53 -6.40
N GLY A 235 -15.34 -11.03 -7.16
CA GLY A 235 -15.55 -11.54 -8.52
C GLY A 235 -15.37 -13.05 -8.67
N ASN A 236 -15.63 -13.52 -9.88
CA ASN A 236 -15.38 -14.91 -10.27
C ASN A 236 -13.90 -15.28 -10.14
N GLU A 237 -12.99 -14.32 -10.37
CA GLU A 237 -11.54 -14.51 -10.23
C GLU A 237 -11.13 -14.89 -8.80
N ASP A 238 -11.89 -14.38 -7.79
CA ASP A 238 -11.65 -14.72 -6.38
C ASP A 238 -12.26 -16.07 -6.01
N TYR A 239 -13.48 -16.34 -6.50
CA TYR A 239 -14.30 -17.51 -6.11
C TYR A 239 -15.04 -18.11 -7.29
N PRO A 240 -14.36 -18.80 -8.22
CA PRO A 240 -14.98 -19.32 -9.45
C PRO A 240 -16.05 -20.38 -9.21
N ALA A 241 -16.04 -21.06 -8.06
CA ALA A 241 -17.08 -22.03 -7.67
C ALA A 241 -18.36 -21.40 -7.14
N LEU A 242 -18.32 -20.16 -6.63
CA LEU A 242 -19.45 -19.50 -5.97
C LEU A 242 -20.02 -18.32 -6.75
N ILE A 243 -19.23 -17.73 -7.62
CA ILE A 243 -19.61 -16.56 -8.43
C ILE A 243 -19.47 -16.95 -9.88
N ALA A 244 -20.54 -16.81 -10.66
CA ALA A 244 -20.54 -17.14 -12.07
C ALA A 244 -19.60 -16.22 -12.86
N LYS A 245 -19.11 -16.69 -14.01
CA LYS A 245 -18.29 -15.89 -14.92
C LYS A 245 -19.03 -14.59 -15.29
N ASP A 246 -18.30 -13.50 -15.34
CA ASP A 246 -18.81 -12.15 -15.64
C ASP A 246 -19.83 -11.61 -14.61
N GLN A 247 -19.91 -12.23 -13.43
CA GLN A 247 -20.68 -11.73 -12.31
C GLN A 247 -19.77 -11.25 -11.18
N THR A 248 -20.26 -10.28 -10.41
CA THR A 248 -19.63 -9.77 -9.20
C THR A 248 -20.67 -9.59 -8.11
N VAL A 249 -20.21 -9.64 -6.86
CA VAL A 249 -21.01 -9.27 -5.69
C VAL A 249 -20.53 -7.91 -5.21
N GLU A 250 -21.44 -6.95 -5.17
CA GLU A 250 -21.16 -5.61 -4.66
C GLU A 250 -20.87 -5.69 -3.15
N THR A 251 -19.83 -5.02 -2.72
CA THR A 251 -19.45 -4.89 -1.31
C THR A 251 -18.79 -3.55 -1.05
N ILE A 252 -18.38 -3.33 0.18
CA ILE A 252 -17.53 -2.20 0.58
C ILE A 252 -16.12 -2.69 0.86
N SER A 253 -15.17 -1.79 0.73
CA SER A 253 -13.76 -2.10 0.96
C SER A 253 -13.10 -1.06 1.84
N ALA A 254 -12.24 -1.50 2.73
CA ALA A 254 -11.22 -0.68 3.36
C ALA A 254 -9.87 -0.94 2.69
N SER A 255 -8.89 -0.10 3.00
CA SER A 255 -7.55 -0.29 2.45
C SER A 255 -6.57 -0.72 3.54
N THR A 256 -5.65 -1.60 3.20
CA THR A 256 -4.37 -1.66 3.90
C THR A 256 -3.58 -0.40 3.55
N VAL A 257 -2.94 0.21 4.53
CA VAL A 257 -2.35 1.54 4.41
C VAL A 257 -0.93 1.54 4.95
N LEU A 258 -0.02 2.14 4.21
CA LEU A 258 1.31 2.49 4.68
C LEU A 258 1.26 3.90 5.27
N ILE A 259 1.56 4.03 6.56
CA ILE A 259 1.48 5.27 7.33
C ILE A 259 2.83 5.75 7.83
N SER A 260 2.92 7.03 8.15
CA SER A 260 4.05 7.66 8.82
C SER A 260 3.59 8.78 9.74
N TYR A 261 4.39 9.11 10.73
CA TYR A 261 4.23 10.38 11.44
C TYR A 261 4.41 11.56 10.47
N ASN A 262 3.69 12.63 10.69
CA ASN A 262 3.78 13.86 9.88
C ASN A 262 5.04 14.66 10.22
N TRP A 263 6.20 14.19 9.81
CA TRP A 263 7.48 14.84 10.09
C TRP A 263 7.56 16.20 9.43
N PRO A 264 8.05 17.25 10.13
CA PRO A 264 8.37 18.54 9.50
C PRO A 264 9.43 18.40 8.41
N LYS A 265 9.30 19.19 7.33
CA LYS A 265 10.14 19.09 6.11
C LYS A 265 11.66 19.26 6.36
N ASP A 266 12.03 20.01 7.37
CA ASP A 266 13.42 20.30 7.77
C ASP A 266 14.07 19.19 8.61
N THR A 267 13.35 18.12 8.92
CA THR A 267 13.87 17.02 9.77
C THR A 267 14.54 15.93 8.95
N VAL A 268 15.56 15.31 9.54
CA VAL A 268 16.24 14.12 8.98
C VAL A 268 15.24 12.97 8.74
N ARG A 269 14.22 12.84 9.59
CA ARG A 269 13.18 11.82 9.43
C ARG A 269 12.30 12.07 8.20
N TYR A 270 11.94 13.33 7.94
CA TYR A 270 11.22 13.67 6.70
C TYR A 270 12.05 13.28 5.47
N GLN A 271 13.34 13.64 5.44
CA GLN A 271 14.21 13.38 4.30
C GLN A 271 14.37 11.87 4.04
N ARG A 272 14.51 11.07 5.11
CA ARG A 272 14.56 9.60 4.99
C ARG A 272 13.26 9.02 4.46
N THR A 273 12.12 9.49 4.98
CA THR A 273 10.79 9.08 4.52
C THR A 273 10.57 9.47 3.06
N ALA A 274 10.98 10.67 2.65
CA ALA A 274 10.88 11.11 1.26
C ALA A 274 11.74 10.25 0.32
N LYS A 275 12.96 9.90 0.72
CA LYS A 275 13.83 8.99 -0.03
C LYS A 275 13.23 7.59 -0.16
N PHE A 276 12.61 7.09 0.93
CA PHE A 276 11.87 5.84 0.88
C PHE A 276 10.70 5.91 -0.11
N ILE A 277 9.92 6.97 -0.07
CA ILE A 277 8.75 7.15 -0.96
C ILE A 277 9.16 7.14 -2.42
N ASP A 278 10.23 7.85 -2.77
CA ASP A 278 10.75 7.86 -4.13
C ASP A 278 11.15 6.44 -4.59
N ALA A 279 11.93 5.72 -3.78
CA ALA A 279 12.34 4.36 -4.07
C ALA A 279 11.16 3.38 -4.14
N PHE A 280 10.17 3.50 -3.25
CA PHE A 280 9.01 2.62 -3.19
C PHE A 280 8.09 2.83 -4.41
N PHE A 281 7.75 4.07 -4.74
CA PHE A 281 6.86 4.36 -5.87
C PHE A 281 7.51 4.06 -7.22
N SER A 282 8.79 4.37 -7.37
CA SER A 282 9.54 4.07 -8.60
C SER A 282 9.68 2.58 -8.87
N LYS A 283 9.71 1.75 -7.82
CA LYS A 283 9.86 0.30 -7.92
C LYS A 283 8.54 -0.48 -7.80
N ILE A 284 7.38 0.17 -7.88
CA ILE A 284 6.09 -0.49 -7.64
C ILE A 284 5.85 -1.73 -8.52
N TYR A 285 6.33 -1.74 -9.76
CA TYR A 285 6.22 -2.89 -10.66
C TYR A 285 7.12 -4.07 -10.26
N GLU A 286 8.19 -3.84 -9.51
CA GLU A 286 9.06 -4.91 -9.02
C GLU A 286 8.36 -5.77 -7.97
N PHE A 287 7.43 -5.18 -7.22
CA PHE A 287 6.61 -5.90 -6.25
C PHE A 287 5.65 -6.91 -6.89
N GLN A 288 5.26 -6.68 -8.14
CA GLN A 288 4.31 -7.56 -8.85
C GLN A 288 4.95 -8.86 -9.37
N LYS A 289 6.28 -8.98 -9.27
CA LYS A 289 7.05 -10.14 -9.73
C LYS A 289 7.19 -11.20 -8.63
N PRO A 290 7.08 -12.50 -8.97
CA PRO A 290 7.40 -13.57 -8.01
C PRO A 290 8.81 -13.40 -7.42
N PRO A 291 9.06 -13.84 -6.18
CA PRO A 291 8.19 -14.63 -5.29
C PRO A 291 7.29 -13.80 -4.36
N ARG A 292 7.09 -12.52 -4.64
CA ARG A 292 6.33 -11.60 -3.78
C ARG A 292 4.84 -11.90 -3.78
N SER A 293 4.15 -11.37 -2.78
CA SER A 293 2.70 -11.56 -2.64
C SER A 293 1.93 -11.10 -3.87
N ALA A 294 0.95 -11.88 -4.33
CA ALA A 294 0.07 -11.53 -5.43
C ALA A 294 -0.77 -10.26 -5.14
N LEU A 295 -0.96 -9.89 -3.87
CA LEU A 295 -1.67 -8.68 -3.45
C LEU A 295 -1.06 -7.40 -4.04
N TRP A 296 0.23 -7.39 -4.33
CA TRP A 296 0.90 -6.23 -4.95
C TRP A 296 0.36 -5.86 -6.33
N LYS A 297 -0.30 -6.77 -7.03
CA LYS A 297 -0.93 -6.50 -8.34
C LYS A 297 -2.15 -5.57 -8.23
N SER A 298 -2.80 -5.52 -7.07
CA SER A 298 -3.97 -4.66 -6.81
C SER A 298 -3.61 -3.31 -6.17
N VAL A 299 -2.32 -3.03 -5.93
CA VAL A 299 -1.88 -1.79 -5.30
C VAL A 299 -2.00 -0.61 -6.24
N ASN A 300 -2.68 0.44 -5.78
CA ASN A 300 -2.80 1.72 -6.47
C ASN A 300 -2.27 2.85 -5.56
N VAL A 301 -0.97 3.13 -5.65
CA VAL A 301 -0.31 4.14 -4.80
C VAL A 301 -0.82 5.57 -5.01
N VAL A 302 -1.47 5.85 -6.16
CA VAL A 302 -1.99 7.19 -6.47
C VAL A 302 -3.41 7.42 -5.95
N ALA A 303 -4.11 6.36 -5.50
CA ALA A 303 -5.44 6.48 -4.90
C ALA A 303 -5.40 7.27 -3.60
N SER A 304 -6.48 7.97 -3.27
CA SER A 304 -6.61 8.76 -2.05
C SER A 304 -7.40 8.01 -0.98
N ILE A 305 -7.13 8.33 0.30
CA ILE A 305 -7.89 7.84 1.45
C ILE A 305 -8.77 8.97 1.96
N PRO A 306 -10.10 8.85 1.89
CA PRO A 306 -11.01 9.88 2.36
C PRO A 306 -10.79 10.23 3.84
N GLY A 307 -10.75 11.53 4.14
CA GLY A 307 -10.63 12.02 5.51
C GLY A 307 -9.24 11.98 6.14
N TRP A 308 -8.21 11.59 5.37
CA TRP A 308 -6.81 11.54 5.80
C TRP A 308 -5.88 12.32 4.87
N THR A 309 -4.82 12.87 5.44
CA THR A 309 -3.81 13.63 4.71
C THR A 309 -2.69 12.71 4.25
N ARG A 310 -2.29 12.84 2.99
CA ARG A 310 -1.14 12.12 2.45
C ARG A 310 0.15 12.79 2.93
N PHE A 311 1.20 12.01 3.14
CA PHE A 311 2.53 12.53 3.45
C PHE A 311 3.01 13.46 2.31
N PRO A 312 3.51 14.69 2.64
CA PRO A 312 3.75 15.70 1.61
C PRO A 312 4.67 15.26 0.47
N ALA A 313 5.76 14.53 0.77
CA ALA A 313 6.65 14.02 -0.27
C ALA A 313 5.97 13.00 -1.21
N ALA A 314 4.99 12.22 -0.71
CA ALA A 314 4.22 11.31 -1.56
C ALA A 314 3.27 12.07 -2.49
N GLU A 315 2.64 13.14 -2.01
CA GLU A 315 1.80 13.99 -2.84
C GLU A 315 2.62 14.70 -3.92
N GLU A 316 3.79 15.24 -3.56
CA GLU A 316 4.72 15.87 -4.50
C GLU A 316 5.20 14.89 -5.58
N TRP A 317 5.55 13.66 -5.18
CA TRP A 317 5.96 12.61 -6.13
C TRP A 317 4.85 12.28 -7.13
N ILE A 318 3.61 12.10 -6.64
CA ILE A 318 2.44 11.79 -7.49
C ILE A 318 2.13 12.95 -8.45
N ALA A 319 2.22 14.19 -7.97
CA ALA A 319 2.01 15.38 -8.81
C ALA A 319 3.04 15.44 -9.96
N ASN A 320 4.32 15.22 -9.66
CA ASN A 320 5.40 15.18 -10.63
C ASN A 320 5.24 14.02 -11.63
N TRP A 321 4.88 12.84 -11.15
CA TRP A 321 4.61 11.67 -12.00
C TRP A 321 3.44 11.95 -12.97
N ARG A 322 2.33 12.51 -12.49
CA ARG A 322 1.18 12.89 -13.35
C ARG A 322 1.57 13.94 -14.40
N ALA A 323 2.37 14.93 -14.02
CA ALA A 323 2.86 15.95 -14.94
C ALA A 323 3.76 15.36 -16.03
N THR A 324 4.60 14.40 -15.69
CA THR A 324 5.45 13.67 -16.65
C THR A 324 4.61 12.83 -17.60
N GLN A 325 3.66 12.06 -17.10
CA GLN A 325 2.74 11.26 -17.92
C GLN A 325 1.93 12.12 -18.91
N ALA A 326 1.46 13.28 -18.47
CA ALA A 326 0.74 14.21 -19.35
C ALA A 326 1.64 14.75 -20.48
N LYS A 327 2.91 15.07 -20.19
CA LYS A 327 3.89 15.50 -21.21
C LYS A 327 4.20 14.38 -22.21
N ASP A 328 4.42 13.17 -21.75
CA ASP A 328 4.70 12.01 -22.60
C ASP A 328 3.51 11.70 -23.52
N GLN A 329 2.29 11.72 -23.00
CA GLN A 329 1.07 11.54 -23.78
C GLN A 329 0.90 12.65 -24.83
N GLN A 330 1.19 13.90 -24.51
CA GLN A 330 1.16 14.99 -25.46
C GLN A 330 2.21 14.82 -26.57
N ALA A 331 3.43 14.39 -26.21
CA ALA A 331 4.49 14.12 -27.18
C ALA A 331 4.13 12.95 -28.11
N ASP A 332 3.59 11.86 -27.57
CA ASP A 332 3.12 10.71 -28.36
C ASP A 332 1.96 11.09 -29.27
N PHE A 333 1.02 11.91 -28.80
CA PHE A 333 -0.06 12.41 -29.62
C PHE A 333 0.45 13.30 -30.78
N LYS A 334 1.40 14.21 -30.53
CA LYS A 334 2.03 15.03 -31.57
C LYS A 334 2.73 14.15 -32.61
N ARG A 335 3.48 13.12 -32.16
CA ARG A 335 4.13 12.16 -33.07
C ARG A 335 3.11 11.40 -33.92
N PHE A 336 2.03 10.89 -33.34
CA PHE A 336 0.94 10.21 -34.04
C PHE A 336 0.26 11.09 -35.10
N VAL A 337 0.02 12.37 -34.80
CA VAL A 337 -0.54 13.34 -35.76
C VAL A 337 0.42 13.59 -36.92
N GLY A 338 1.73 13.71 -36.62
CA GLY A 338 2.78 13.90 -37.62
C GLY A 338 2.94 12.71 -38.57
N GLU A 339 2.92 11.49 -38.06
CA GLU A 339 3.04 10.25 -38.85
C GLU A 339 1.85 10.04 -39.81
N ARG A 340 0.67 10.56 -39.49
CA ARG A 340 -0.52 10.51 -40.35
C ARG A 340 -0.60 11.63 -41.37
N GLY A 341 0.42 12.48 -41.46
CA GLY A 341 0.45 13.55 -42.46
C GLY A 341 -0.61 14.63 -42.30
N LEU A 342 -1.19 14.74 -41.09
CA LEU A 342 -2.16 15.79 -40.79
C LEU A 342 -1.36 17.11 -40.65
N GLN A 343 -1.33 17.88 -41.71
CA GLN A 343 -0.73 19.24 -41.73
C GLN A 343 -1.60 20.17 -40.87
N GLN A 344 -1.34 20.18 -39.59
CA GLN A 344 -1.97 21.11 -38.66
C GLN A 344 -0.90 21.94 -37.97
N SER A 345 -1.22 23.20 -37.67
CA SER A 345 -0.32 24.04 -36.87
C SER A 345 -0.21 23.48 -35.45
N ASP A 346 0.91 23.73 -34.75
CA ASP A 346 1.11 23.29 -33.36
C ASP A 346 -0.07 23.67 -32.43
N GLY A 347 -0.66 24.84 -32.62
CA GLY A 347 -1.83 25.27 -31.87
C GLY A 347 -3.08 24.43 -32.09
N GLN A 348 -3.29 23.91 -33.30
CA GLN A 348 -4.40 23.00 -33.61
C GLN A 348 -4.18 21.60 -33.04
N VAL A 349 -2.95 21.10 -33.08
CA VAL A 349 -2.57 19.83 -32.45
C VAL A 349 -2.76 19.90 -30.93
N ASP A 350 -2.36 20.99 -30.30
CA ASP A 350 -2.54 21.20 -28.86
C ASP A 350 -4.04 21.34 -28.48
N GLN A 351 -4.86 21.95 -29.33
CA GLN A 351 -6.30 22.01 -29.11
C GLN A 351 -6.96 20.62 -29.22
N LEU A 352 -6.58 19.86 -30.24
CA LEU A 352 -7.10 18.50 -30.45
C LEU A 352 -6.68 17.57 -29.30
N PHE A 353 -5.48 17.74 -28.77
CA PHE A 353 -5.04 16.99 -27.57
C PHE A 353 -5.86 17.35 -26.33
N ARG A 354 -6.11 18.64 -26.08
CA ARG A 354 -6.98 19.09 -24.97
C ARG A 354 -8.39 18.53 -25.08
N ASP A 355 -8.94 18.45 -26.29
CA ASP A 355 -10.27 17.91 -26.52
C ASP A 355 -10.30 16.39 -26.36
N PHE A 356 -9.24 15.68 -26.74
CA PHE A 356 -9.04 14.26 -26.48
C PHE A 356 -8.95 13.98 -24.96
N GLU A 357 -8.22 14.76 -24.19
CA GLU A 357 -8.15 14.62 -22.74
C GLU A 357 -9.52 14.83 -22.08
N LYS A 358 -10.27 15.86 -22.49
CA LYS A 358 -11.63 16.09 -22.00
C LYS A 358 -12.60 14.96 -22.34
N TRP A 359 -12.46 14.36 -23.51
CA TRP A 359 -13.27 13.21 -23.92
C TRP A 359 -12.93 11.99 -23.05
N ARG A 360 -11.66 11.71 -22.85
CA ARG A 360 -11.18 10.58 -22.03
C ARG A 360 -11.64 10.68 -20.57
N THR A 361 -11.67 11.88 -19.98
CA THR A 361 -12.11 12.08 -18.59
C THR A 361 -13.62 11.96 -18.40
N LYS A 362 -14.41 11.87 -19.50
CA LYS A 362 -15.87 11.67 -19.46
C LYS A 362 -16.28 10.21 -19.66
N GLN A 363 -15.34 9.32 -20.01
CA GLN A 363 -15.54 7.87 -20.11
C GLN A 363 -15.26 7.19 -18.76
#